data_2c9506e9f7a7cff316f96c6f615588d1
#
_entry.id   2c9506e9f7a7cff316f96c6f615588d1
#
_cell.length_a   1.000
_cell.length_b   1.000
_cell.length_c   1.000
_cell.angle_alpha   90.00
_cell.angle_beta   90.00
_cell.angle_gamma   90.00
#
_symmetry.space_group_name_H-M   'P 1'
#
loop_
_entity.id
_entity.type
_entity.pdbx_description
1 polymer ?
#
loop_
_entity_poly.entity_id
_entity_poly.type
_entity_poly.pdbx_seq_one_letter_code
_entity_poly.pdbx_strand_id
1 'polypeptide(L)'
;VLILLDENLLSKKLKKPLLEAGHTVQNVEDMGWRGTKDRDLLALANAFPFDVFITADKNLPYQQNLQNLALRVVVLNASSTRPDHLLPLIMQIIPLLKSFTLGSIEPI
;
A
#
# COMPACT_ATOMS: atom_id res chain seq x y z
N VAL A 1 -8.84 -7.86 4.38
CA VAL A 1 -7.38 -7.93 4.49
C VAL A 1 -6.87 -6.72 5.26
N LEU A 2 -5.69 -6.83 5.83
CA LEU A 2 -5.04 -5.75 6.58
C LEU A 2 -4.10 -4.98 5.65
N ILE A 3 -4.39 -3.69 5.47
CA ILE A 3 -3.74 -2.85 4.46
C ILE A 3 -2.95 -1.74 5.14
N LEU A 4 -1.69 -1.54 4.70
CA LEU A 4 -0.88 -0.40 5.08
C LEU A 4 -0.77 0.56 3.89
N LEU A 5 -1.06 1.83 4.12
CA LEU A 5 -0.90 2.91 3.13
C LEU A 5 0.38 3.70 3.42
N ASP A 6 1.19 3.89 2.38
CA ASP A 6 2.45 4.65 2.45
C ASP A 6 2.18 6.13 2.74
N GLU A 7 3.23 6.87 3.11
CA GLU A 7 3.07 8.27 3.52
C GLU A 7 2.62 9.20 2.38
N ASN A 8 2.72 8.80 1.11
CA ASN A 8 2.12 9.53 0.00
C ASN A 8 0.62 9.29 -0.15
N LEU A 9 0.01 8.47 0.72
CA LEU A 9 -1.39 8.08 0.69
C LEU A 9 -2.10 8.39 2.02
N LEU A 10 -1.75 9.48 2.70
CA LEU A 10 -2.29 9.79 4.02
C LEU A 10 -3.70 10.40 4.01
N SER A 11 -4.23 10.77 2.86
CA SER A 11 -5.57 11.38 2.77
C SER A 11 -6.66 10.40 3.22
N LYS A 12 -7.58 10.88 4.04
CA LYS A 12 -8.76 10.10 4.46
C LYS A 12 -9.63 9.69 3.29
N LYS A 13 -9.59 10.44 2.19
CA LYS A 13 -10.34 10.11 0.96
C LYS A 13 -9.91 8.78 0.36
N LEU A 14 -8.64 8.40 0.55
CA LEU A 14 -8.10 7.14 0.04
C LEU A 14 -8.38 5.97 0.98
N LYS A 15 -8.43 6.23 2.27
CA LYS A 15 -8.69 5.22 3.29
C LYS A 15 -10.16 4.77 3.30
N LYS A 16 -11.07 5.71 3.10
CA LYS A 16 -12.52 5.49 3.22
C LYS A 16 -13.06 4.37 2.33
N PRO A 17 -12.80 4.33 1.00
CA PRO A 17 -13.37 3.27 0.17
C PRO A 17 -12.86 1.89 0.54
N LEU A 18 -11.62 1.77 1.02
CA LEU A 18 -11.07 0.50 1.49
C LEU A 18 -11.76 0.04 2.76
N LEU A 19 -12.03 0.95 3.69
CA LEU A 19 -12.78 0.64 4.91
C LEU A 19 -14.22 0.23 4.59
N GLU A 20 -14.87 0.91 3.66
CA GLU A 20 -16.24 0.59 3.23
C GLU A 20 -16.31 -0.77 2.55
N ALA A 21 -15.23 -1.22 1.94
CA ALA A 21 -15.14 -2.55 1.33
C ALA A 21 -14.89 -3.66 2.35
N GLY A 22 -14.81 -3.34 3.65
CA GLY A 22 -14.65 -4.32 4.72
C GLY A 22 -13.20 -4.62 5.10
N HIS A 23 -12.23 -3.88 4.58
CA HIS A 23 -10.82 -4.07 4.92
C HIS A 23 -10.43 -3.27 6.17
N THR A 24 -9.40 -3.75 6.87
CA THR A 24 -8.76 -3.00 7.95
C THR A 24 -7.61 -2.20 7.34
N VAL A 25 -7.62 -0.88 7.54
CA VAL A 25 -6.67 0.02 6.87
C VAL A 25 -5.96 0.88 7.90
N GLN A 26 -4.63 0.87 7.84
CA GLN A 26 -3.77 1.75 8.61
C GLN A 26 -2.84 2.47 7.64
N ASN A 27 -2.44 3.69 7.95
CA ASN A 27 -1.38 4.36 7.23
C ASN A 27 -0.13 4.44 8.12
N VAL A 28 0.99 4.88 7.55
CA VAL A 28 2.26 4.95 8.31
C VAL A 28 2.17 5.92 9.48
N GLU A 29 1.33 6.96 9.38
CA GLU A 29 1.11 7.89 10.49
C GLU A 29 0.34 7.21 11.63
N ASP A 30 -0.69 6.41 11.32
CA ASP A 30 -1.45 5.65 12.31
C ASP A 30 -0.53 4.71 13.10
N MET A 31 0.47 4.15 12.44
CA MET A 31 1.40 3.19 13.04
C MET A 31 2.56 3.86 13.78
N GLY A 32 2.71 5.18 13.65
CA GLY A 32 3.86 5.89 14.19
C GLY A 32 5.14 5.63 13.40
N TRP A 33 5.04 5.22 12.15
CA TRP A 33 6.17 4.86 11.29
C TRP A 33 6.52 5.91 10.23
N ARG A 34 5.92 7.10 10.33
CA ARG A 34 6.19 8.18 9.39
C ARG A 34 7.67 8.56 9.41
N GLY A 35 8.26 8.73 8.22
CA GLY A 35 9.68 9.03 8.08
C GLY A 35 10.60 7.82 8.12
N THR A 36 10.07 6.61 8.31
CA THR A 36 10.85 5.37 8.24
C THR A 36 11.27 5.12 6.78
N LYS A 37 12.53 4.73 6.58
CA LYS A 37 13.05 4.42 5.25
C LYS A 37 12.36 3.18 4.68
N ASP A 38 12.22 3.13 3.35
CA ASP A 38 11.47 2.08 2.65
C ASP A 38 11.88 0.66 3.05
N ARG A 39 13.18 0.39 3.17
CA ARG A 39 13.66 -0.94 3.57
C ARG A 39 13.15 -1.33 4.96
N ASP A 40 13.25 -0.41 5.91
CA ASP A 40 12.83 -0.65 7.28
C ASP A 40 11.31 -0.69 7.38
N LEU A 41 10.63 0.16 6.61
CA LEU A 41 9.17 0.18 6.55
C LEU A 41 8.60 -1.14 6.04
N LEU A 42 9.17 -1.68 4.97
CA LEU A 42 8.74 -2.97 4.42
C LEU A 42 8.98 -4.10 5.42
N ALA A 43 10.10 -4.08 6.14
CA ALA A 43 10.38 -5.06 7.19
C ALA A 43 9.37 -4.98 8.34
N LEU A 44 9.03 -3.78 8.78
CA LEU A 44 8.01 -3.56 9.82
C LEU A 44 6.63 -4.04 9.36
N ALA A 45 6.25 -3.71 8.14
CA ALA A 45 4.97 -4.10 7.58
C ALA A 45 4.85 -5.62 7.44
N ASN A 46 5.92 -6.28 7.00
CA ASN A 46 5.96 -7.73 6.85
C ASN A 46 5.92 -8.45 8.20
N ALA A 47 6.54 -7.89 9.24
CA ALA A 47 6.60 -8.49 10.58
C ALA A 47 5.33 -8.27 11.40
N PHE A 48 4.55 -7.24 11.14
CA PHE A 48 3.34 -6.86 11.93
C PHE A 48 2.31 -8.00 12.04
N PRO A 49 1.86 -8.76 11.00
CA PRO A 49 2.03 -8.59 9.56
C PRO A 49 0.86 -7.87 8.89
N PHE A 50 1.17 -7.04 7.94
CA PHE A 50 0.17 -6.54 6.99
C PHE A 50 0.06 -7.51 5.81
N ASP A 51 -1.14 -7.56 5.20
CA ASP A 51 -1.36 -8.39 4.01
C ASP A 51 -0.96 -7.66 2.73
N VAL A 52 -1.21 -6.35 2.70
CA VAL A 52 -1.00 -5.52 1.50
C VAL A 52 -0.38 -4.20 1.90
N PHE A 53 0.64 -3.77 1.17
CA PHE A 53 1.22 -2.43 1.27
C PHE A 53 0.95 -1.68 -0.03
N ILE A 54 0.28 -0.53 0.05
CA ILE A 54 -0.06 0.29 -1.10
C ILE A 54 0.78 1.55 -1.08
N THR A 55 1.47 1.81 -2.18
CA THR A 55 2.32 3.00 -2.36
C THR A 55 2.11 3.61 -3.73
N ALA A 56 2.41 4.90 -3.87
CA ALA A 56 2.48 5.58 -5.17
C ALA A 56 3.93 5.79 -5.63
N ASP A 57 4.90 5.27 -4.90
CA ASP A 57 6.32 5.34 -5.28
C ASP A 57 6.63 4.28 -6.33
N LYS A 58 6.69 4.70 -7.59
CA LYS A 58 6.93 3.84 -8.74
C LYS A 58 8.32 3.22 -8.74
N ASN A 59 9.27 3.80 -8.00
CA ASN A 59 10.66 3.33 -7.95
C ASN A 59 10.89 2.29 -6.86
N LEU A 60 9.97 2.14 -5.91
CA LEU A 60 10.15 1.25 -4.78
C LEU A 60 10.46 -0.19 -5.20
N PRO A 61 9.79 -0.81 -6.20
CA PRO A 61 10.11 -2.18 -6.62
C PRO A 61 11.52 -2.35 -7.17
N TYR A 62 12.11 -1.28 -7.69
CA TYR A 62 13.47 -1.30 -8.26
C TYR A 62 14.55 -1.03 -7.22
N GLN A 63 14.18 -0.43 -6.08
CA GLN A 63 15.09 -0.05 -5.02
C GLN A 63 15.18 -1.10 -3.91
N GLN A 64 14.16 -1.96 -3.79
CA GLN A 64 14.04 -2.91 -2.69
C GLN A 64 13.88 -4.34 -3.21
N ASN A 65 14.48 -5.29 -2.48
CA ASN A 65 14.28 -6.70 -2.76
C ASN A 65 13.00 -7.18 -2.07
N LEU A 66 11.97 -7.49 -2.86
CA LEU A 66 10.65 -7.87 -2.37
C LEU A 66 10.42 -9.39 -2.38
N GLN A 67 11.40 -10.19 -2.83
CA GLN A 67 11.21 -11.63 -3.04
C GLN A 67 10.96 -12.41 -1.74
N ASN A 68 11.50 -11.94 -0.62
CA ASN A 68 11.41 -12.65 0.66
C ASN A 68 10.28 -12.12 1.55
N LEU A 69 9.40 -11.28 1.02
CA LEU A 69 8.28 -10.73 1.77
C LEU A 69 7.01 -11.55 1.50
N ALA A 70 6.28 -11.89 2.56
CA ALA A 70 4.93 -12.44 2.45
C ALA A 70 3.93 -11.32 2.07
N LEU A 71 4.26 -10.08 2.39
CA LEU A 71 3.49 -8.89 2.10
C LEU A 71 3.34 -8.69 0.59
N ARG A 72 2.12 -8.39 0.15
CA ARG A 72 1.85 -8.00 -1.25
C ARG A 72 2.06 -6.50 -1.38
N VAL A 73 2.80 -6.08 -2.40
CA VAL A 73 3.08 -4.66 -2.65
C VAL A 73 2.32 -4.20 -3.88
N VAL A 74 1.48 -3.18 -3.70
CA VAL A 74 0.69 -2.58 -4.78
C VAL A 74 1.23 -1.19 -5.06
N VAL A 75 1.64 -0.94 -6.30
CA VAL A 75 2.15 0.36 -6.73
C VAL A 75 1.09 1.05 -7.59
N LEU A 76 0.61 2.20 -7.13
CA LEU A 76 -0.37 3.00 -7.87
C LEU A 76 0.36 3.83 -8.93
N ASN A 77 0.09 3.54 -10.19
CA ASN A 77 0.73 4.21 -11.31
C ASN A 77 -0.04 5.48 -11.68
N ALA A 78 0.06 6.50 -10.83
CA ALA A 78 -0.64 7.77 -11.02
C ALA A 78 0.32 8.84 -11.54
N SER A 79 -0.23 9.86 -12.21
CA SER A 79 0.53 11.01 -12.70
C SER A 79 0.94 11.95 -11.58
N SER A 80 0.26 11.91 -10.43
CA SER A 80 0.59 12.71 -9.24
C SER A 80 0.09 12.00 -7.99
N THR A 81 0.51 12.48 -6.81
CA THR A 81 0.07 11.95 -5.51
C THR A 81 -1.16 12.68 -4.96
N ARG A 82 -1.81 13.50 -5.75
CA ARG A 82 -3.06 14.17 -5.35
C ARG A 82 -4.15 13.10 -5.13
N PRO A 83 -4.95 13.23 -4.06
CA PRO A 83 -6.02 12.25 -3.79
C PRO A 83 -6.97 12.05 -4.97
N ASP A 84 -7.26 13.11 -5.74
CA ASP A 84 -8.14 13.03 -6.91
C ASP A 84 -7.61 12.10 -7.99
N HIS A 85 -6.27 12.00 -8.10
CA HIS A 85 -5.62 11.15 -9.09
C HIS A 85 -5.42 9.72 -8.57
N LEU A 86 -5.31 9.55 -7.25
CA LEU A 86 -5.09 8.25 -6.63
C LEU A 86 -6.38 7.48 -6.38
N LEU A 87 -7.47 8.19 -6.08
CA LEU A 87 -8.75 7.57 -5.73
C LEU A 87 -9.28 6.61 -6.80
N PRO A 88 -9.27 6.97 -8.11
CA PRO A 88 -9.72 6.01 -9.14
C PRO A 88 -8.92 4.73 -9.15
N LEU A 89 -7.62 4.79 -8.87
CA LEU A 89 -6.75 3.62 -8.82
C LEU A 89 -7.07 2.75 -7.60
N ILE A 90 -7.31 3.38 -6.45
CA ILE A 90 -7.76 2.67 -5.24
C ILE A 90 -9.07 1.91 -5.53
N MET A 91 -10.01 2.55 -6.22
CA MET A 91 -11.28 1.91 -6.58
C MET A 91 -11.07 0.72 -7.52
N GLN A 92 -10.07 0.77 -8.39
CA GLN A 92 -9.75 -0.34 -9.29
C GLN A 92 -9.16 -1.54 -8.58
N ILE A 93 -8.37 -1.34 -7.52
CA ILE A 93 -7.70 -2.44 -6.83
C ILE A 93 -8.61 -3.18 -5.85
N ILE A 94 -9.67 -2.57 -5.36
CA ILE A 94 -10.54 -3.18 -4.34
C ILE A 94 -11.02 -4.57 -4.75
N PRO A 95 -11.58 -4.79 -5.95
CA PRO A 95 -12.02 -6.13 -6.34
C PRO A 95 -10.88 -7.11 -6.59
N LEU A 96 -9.64 -6.63 -6.73
CA LEU A 96 -8.47 -7.46 -7.01
C LEU A 96 -7.71 -7.89 -5.77
N LEU A 97 -8.00 -7.29 -4.61
CA LEU A 97 -7.20 -7.52 -3.38
C LEU A 97 -7.16 -8.99 -2.96
N LYS A 98 -8.23 -9.74 -3.18
CA LYS A 98 -8.30 -11.16 -2.81
C LYS A 98 -7.53 -12.07 -3.76
N SER A 99 -7.26 -11.61 -4.98
CA SER A 99 -6.59 -12.41 -6.01
C SER A 99 -5.09 -12.16 -6.11
N PHE A 100 -4.56 -11.18 -5.36
CA PHE A 100 -3.13 -10.87 -5.39
C PHE A 100 -2.32 -12.00 -4.76
N THR A 101 -1.24 -12.40 -5.42
CA THR A 101 -0.33 -13.43 -4.92
C THR A 101 0.56 -12.83 -3.81
N LEU A 102 0.78 -13.61 -2.73
CA LEU A 102 1.67 -13.20 -1.66
C LEU A 102 3.08 -12.94 -2.19
N GLY A 103 3.70 -11.85 -1.74
CA GLY A 103 5.03 -11.45 -2.18
C GLY A 103 5.09 -10.88 -3.59
N SER A 104 3.95 -10.73 -4.26
CA SER A 104 3.90 -10.18 -5.62
C SER A 104 3.91 -8.66 -5.61
N ILE A 105 4.26 -8.09 -6.78
CA ILE A 105 4.17 -6.66 -7.04
C ILE A 105 3.06 -6.46 -8.07
N GLU A 106 2.06 -5.64 -7.72
CA GLU A 106 0.92 -5.38 -8.59
C GLU A 106 0.92 -3.90 -9.00
N PRO A 107 1.44 -3.56 -10.19
CA PRO A 107 1.35 -2.18 -10.72
C PRO A 107 -0.06 -1.94 -11.25
N ILE A 108 -0.65 -0.84 -10.84
CA ILE A 108 -2.00 -0.45 -11.26
C ILE A 108 -1.98 0.86 -12.04
#